data_cc0e242670fd708bdeebcdf07b25586f
#
_entry.id   cc0e242670fd708bdeebcdf07b25586f
#
_cell.length_a   1.000
_cell.length_b   1.000
_cell.length_c   1.000
_cell.angle_alpha   90.00
_cell.angle_beta   90.00
_cell.angle_gamma   90.00
#
_symmetry.space_group_name_H-M   'P 1'
#
loop_
_entity.id
_entity.type
_entity.pdbx_description
1 polymer ?
#
loop_
_entity_poly.entity_id
_entity_poly.type
_entity_poly.pdbx_seq_one_letter_code
_entity_poly.pdbx_strand_id
1 'polypeptide(L)'
;MTYLKRKIDETLRQWKADPKRKPLIVKGPRQIGKTESVHHFAEANYTSVIYINFVEEPKYKLITEDGYKTDDIIKNISRMDPAKRFIPGETLIFFDELQEFPDIATALKFFHIDGRFDVICSGSMLGINYRKIESNSVGYKSDYEMKSLDFEEFIWAKGYEADFVEDIYQHMVQMKPFNEVLLKTCHNLFLDYCILGGMPAVVREYIEKGTFEGTQEIQKQLILDYKEDIRKYADGVDQTRILNIFNQIPVQLAKENKKFQISKVASGARFKDYRGCIEWLNDAGIINICYCLHFPELPLRGNYDDTKMKVYFADSGLLVALLDEEAQEDLRANKNLGVYKGALYENVVGEALVKSGYELYYYKREDSTLEEDFFVRTASELIPVEVKAKSGKAKSMQALIENDRYPEIHHGIKLTGGNIGFSDNVYTFPYFCTFLMKRYLKSDPFSGSEER
;
A
#
# COMPACT_ATOMS: atom_id res chain seq x y z
N MET A 1 21.14 -0.82 -13.65
CA MET A 1 19.85 -1.40 -13.17
C MET A 1 18.71 -0.70 -13.89
N THR A 2 17.75 -1.46 -14.39
CA THR A 2 16.59 -0.88 -15.09
C THR A 2 15.66 -0.22 -14.06
N TYR A 3 15.30 1.06 -14.27
CA TYR A 3 14.32 1.75 -13.44
C TYR A 3 12.93 1.11 -13.60
N LEU A 4 12.25 0.85 -12.50
CA LEU A 4 10.86 0.39 -12.52
C LEU A 4 9.94 1.62 -12.52
N LYS A 5 9.15 1.81 -13.58
CA LYS A 5 8.17 2.89 -13.68
C LYS A 5 7.16 2.84 -12.54
N ARG A 6 6.90 3.98 -11.89
CA ARG A 6 6.03 4.08 -10.73
C ARG A 6 4.95 5.16 -10.90
N LYS A 7 3.84 5.00 -10.20
CA LYS A 7 2.77 6.03 -10.18
C LYS A 7 3.23 7.35 -9.57
N ILE A 8 4.22 7.30 -8.69
CA ILE A 8 4.84 8.52 -8.12
C ILE A 8 5.47 9.39 -9.22
N ASP A 9 5.95 8.83 -10.34
CA ASP A 9 6.59 9.58 -11.43
C ASP A 9 5.64 10.64 -12.00
N GLU A 10 4.36 10.29 -12.14
CA GLU A 10 3.33 11.23 -12.58
C GLU A 10 3.02 12.27 -11.51
N THR A 11 2.96 11.85 -10.25
CA THR A 11 2.77 12.77 -9.12
C THR A 11 3.88 13.79 -9.02
N LEU A 12 5.14 13.38 -9.19
CA LEU A 12 6.30 14.27 -9.17
C LEU A 12 6.29 15.26 -10.35
N ARG A 13 5.88 14.81 -11.54
CA ARG A 13 5.72 15.70 -12.71
C ARG A 13 4.62 16.74 -12.47
N GLN A 14 3.47 16.33 -11.97
CA GLN A 14 2.36 17.23 -11.63
C GLN A 14 2.76 18.20 -10.51
N TRP A 15 3.45 17.72 -9.48
CA TRP A 15 3.98 18.56 -8.41
C TRP A 15 4.93 19.65 -8.94
N LYS A 16 5.87 19.29 -9.84
CA LYS A 16 6.79 20.28 -10.45
C LYS A 16 6.06 21.29 -11.32
N ALA A 17 5.01 20.89 -12.01
CA ALA A 17 4.21 21.76 -12.88
C ALA A 17 3.34 22.76 -12.08
N ASP A 18 3.06 22.50 -10.82
CA ASP A 18 2.28 23.41 -9.97
C ASP A 18 3.14 24.62 -9.55
N PRO A 19 2.80 25.85 -9.97
CA PRO A 19 3.54 27.07 -9.57
C PRO A 19 3.43 27.36 -8.06
N LYS A 20 2.46 26.77 -7.38
CA LYS A 20 2.26 26.91 -5.92
C LYS A 20 2.75 25.69 -5.14
N ARG A 21 3.58 24.84 -5.76
CA ARG A 21 4.10 23.63 -5.12
C ARG A 21 4.77 23.93 -3.79
N LYS A 22 4.56 23.06 -2.84
CA LYS A 22 5.18 23.09 -1.53
C LYS A 22 6.29 22.06 -1.48
N PRO A 23 7.28 22.19 -0.56
CA PRO A 23 8.18 21.10 -0.25
C PRO A 23 7.41 19.78 -0.10
N LEU A 24 7.93 18.72 -0.72
CA LEU A 24 7.27 17.41 -0.74
C LEU A 24 7.97 16.44 0.20
N ILE A 25 7.21 15.72 1.03
CA ILE A 25 7.73 14.61 1.82
C ILE A 25 7.18 13.30 1.24
N VAL A 26 8.07 12.46 0.71
CA VAL A 26 7.75 11.11 0.24
C VAL A 26 7.94 10.13 1.39
N LYS A 27 6.83 9.63 1.93
CA LYS A 27 6.80 8.68 3.04
C LYS A 27 6.46 7.28 2.53
N GLY A 28 6.84 6.27 3.28
CA GLY A 28 6.44 4.90 3.00
C GLY A 28 7.38 3.88 3.62
N PRO A 29 7.04 2.58 3.58
CA PRO A 29 7.88 1.52 4.11
C PRO A 29 9.32 1.57 3.59
N ARG A 30 10.22 0.84 4.22
CA ARG A 30 11.58 0.68 3.72
C ARG A 30 11.60 -0.14 2.44
N GLN A 31 12.63 0.08 1.61
CA GLN A 31 12.93 -0.70 0.40
C GLN A 31 11.86 -0.69 -0.70
N ILE A 32 10.92 0.29 -0.67
CA ILE A 32 9.88 0.44 -1.72
C ILE A 32 10.30 1.35 -2.90
N GLY A 33 11.58 1.82 -2.91
CA GLY A 33 12.12 2.59 -4.02
C GLY A 33 11.93 4.10 -3.94
N LYS A 34 11.69 4.69 -2.75
CA LYS A 34 11.51 6.15 -2.57
C LYS A 34 12.69 6.96 -3.13
N THR A 35 13.89 6.66 -2.65
CA THR A 35 15.14 7.32 -3.04
C THR A 35 15.38 7.21 -4.54
N GLU A 36 15.21 6.02 -5.12
CA GLU A 36 15.39 5.76 -6.54
C GLU A 36 14.42 6.56 -7.42
N SER A 37 13.13 6.63 -7.02
CA SER A 37 12.12 7.41 -7.76
C SER A 37 12.42 8.90 -7.72
N VAL A 38 12.86 9.45 -6.58
CA VAL A 38 13.21 10.87 -6.48
C VAL A 38 14.48 11.18 -7.28
N HIS A 39 15.51 10.31 -7.25
CA HIS A 39 16.71 10.48 -8.07
C HIS A 39 16.39 10.46 -9.56
N HIS A 40 15.63 9.46 -10.03
CA HIS A 40 15.23 9.36 -11.44
C HIS A 40 14.48 10.61 -11.90
N PHE A 41 13.57 11.12 -11.09
CA PHE A 41 12.87 12.37 -11.36
C PHE A 41 13.82 13.57 -11.37
N ALA A 42 14.73 13.66 -10.39
CA ALA A 42 15.63 14.78 -10.21
C ALA A 42 16.59 14.93 -11.42
N GLU A 43 17.21 13.83 -11.84
CA GLU A 43 18.13 13.79 -12.98
C GLU A 43 17.48 14.25 -14.28
N ALA A 44 16.20 13.93 -14.50
CA ALA A 44 15.47 14.31 -15.69
C ALA A 44 14.96 15.76 -15.69
N ASN A 45 14.93 16.43 -14.52
CA ASN A 45 14.17 17.67 -14.36
C ASN A 45 14.96 18.85 -13.77
N TYR A 46 16.19 18.66 -13.25
CA TYR A 46 16.97 19.72 -12.63
C TYR A 46 18.40 19.72 -13.13
N THR A 47 18.97 20.92 -13.28
CA THR A 47 20.36 21.13 -13.65
C THR A 47 21.31 20.82 -12.49
N SER A 48 20.85 21.06 -11.25
CA SER A 48 21.61 20.80 -10.03
C SER A 48 20.76 20.03 -9.05
N VAL A 49 21.31 18.95 -8.46
CA VAL A 49 20.69 18.14 -7.44
C VAL A 49 21.59 18.13 -6.20
N ILE A 50 21.08 18.67 -5.10
CA ILE A 50 21.77 18.66 -3.80
C ILE A 50 21.19 17.49 -3.00
N TYR A 51 21.81 16.32 -3.14
CA TYR A 51 21.45 15.13 -2.38
C TYR A 51 22.18 15.06 -1.05
N ILE A 52 21.44 14.85 0.04
CA ILE A 52 21.96 14.67 1.40
C ILE A 52 21.20 13.52 2.06
N ASN A 53 21.92 12.45 2.37
CA ASN A 53 21.41 11.31 3.14
C ASN A 53 21.94 11.41 4.58
N PHE A 54 21.03 11.57 5.55
CA PHE A 54 21.40 11.78 6.94
C PHE A 54 21.94 10.54 7.66
N VAL A 55 21.82 9.36 7.06
CA VAL A 55 22.48 8.11 7.52
C VAL A 55 23.92 8.07 7.02
N GLU A 56 24.12 8.27 5.72
CA GLU A 56 25.42 8.15 5.06
C GLU A 56 26.35 9.33 5.39
N GLU A 57 25.78 10.51 5.52
CA GLU A 57 26.52 11.77 5.78
C GLU A 57 26.03 12.47 7.06
N PRO A 58 26.27 11.88 8.26
CA PRO A 58 25.77 12.43 9.53
C PRO A 58 26.26 13.86 9.84
N LYS A 59 27.37 14.31 9.21
CA LYS A 59 27.88 15.68 9.33
C LYS A 59 26.82 16.75 9.00
N TYR A 60 25.90 16.45 8.06
CA TYR A 60 24.84 17.38 7.68
C TYR A 60 23.72 17.53 8.73
N LYS A 61 23.74 16.78 9.83
CA LYS A 61 22.83 17.04 10.97
C LYS A 61 23.15 18.36 11.69
N LEU A 62 24.27 19.02 11.37
CA LEU A 62 24.67 20.32 11.88
C LEU A 62 24.20 21.53 11.05
N ILE A 63 23.52 21.30 9.92
CA ILE A 63 23.14 22.39 8.98
C ILE A 63 22.13 23.38 9.54
N THR A 64 21.43 23.03 10.63
CA THR A 64 20.44 23.88 11.30
C THR A 64 20.99 24.57 12.55
N GLU A 65 22.28 24.45 12.88
CA GLU A 65 22.88 25.06 14.09
C GLU A 65 22.75 26.60 14.11
N ASP A 66 22.85 27.26 12.95
CA ASP A 66 22.65 28.72 12.82
C ASP A 66 21.16 29.09 12.67
N GLY A 67 20.24 28.13 12.72
CA GLY A 67 18.80 28.32 12.57
C GLY A 67 18.20 27.63 11.33
N TYR A 68 16.90 27.86 11.12
CA TYR A 68 16.12 27.16 10.08
C TYR A 68 15.92 27.99 8.80
N LYS A 69 16.48 29.21 8.69
CA LYS A 69 16.32 30.00 7.47
C LYS A 69 17.08 29.37 6.31
N THR A 70 16.52 29.49 5.12
CA THR A 70 17.08 28.92 3.89
C THR A 70 18.53 29.34 3.68
N ASP A 71 18.87 30.63 3.86
CA ASP A 71 20.23 31.13 3.67
C ASP A 71 21.23 30.53 4.65
N ASP A 72 20.86 30.35 5.93
CA ASP A 72 21.72 29.75 6.93
C ASP A 72 22.03 28.29 6.62
N ILE A 73 21.00 27.52 6.22
CA ILE A 73 21.14 26.10 5.82
C ILE A 73 22.02 25.97 4.58
N ILE A 74 21.77 26.75 3.52
CA ILE A 74 22.56 26.74 2.29
C ILE A 74 24.02 27.11 2.56
N LYS A 75 24.25 28.15 3.37
CA LYS A 75 25.59 28.56 3.78
C LYS A 75 26.31 27.42 4.49
N ASN A 76 25.67 26.74 5.44
CA ASN A 76 26.27 25.62 6.16
C ASN A 76 26.56 24.44 5.25
N ILE A 77 25.63 24.06 4.35
CA ILE A 77 25.88 23.02 3.34
C ILE A 77 27.08 23.40 2.46
N SER A 78 27.14 24.64 1.94
CA SER A 78 28.23 25.10 1.06
C SER A 78 29.59 25.19 1.79
N ARG A 79 29.59 25.47 3.10
CA ARG A 79 30.82 25.43 3.92
C ARG A 79 31.34 24.01 4.13
N MET A 80 30.40 23.01 4.27
CA MET A 80 30.77 21.60 4.43
C MET A 80 31.20 20.96 3.13
N ASP A 81 30.60 21.38 2.00
CA ASP A 81 30.89 20.87 0.66
C ASP A 81 30.73 21.98 -0.40
N PRO A 82 31.88 22.66 -0.78
CA PRO A 82 31.84 23.69 -1.82
C PRO A 82 31.46 23.23 -3.21
N ALA A 83 31.44 21.92 -3.47
CA ALA A 83 30.98 21.34 -4.74
C ALA A 83 29.46 21.39 -4.91
N LYS A 84 28.71 21.47 -3.81
CA LYS A 84 27.25 21.60 -3.81
C LYS A 84 26.85 23.02 -4.21
N ARG A 85 26.45 23.19 -5.46
CA ARG A 85 26.09 24.49 -6.05
C ARG A 85 24.58 24.69 -6.08
N PHE A 86 24.12 25.78 -5.52
CA PHE A 86 22.72 26.16 -5.48
C PHE A 86 22.41 27.20 -6.57
N ILE A 87 21.61 26.80 -7.54
CA ILE A 87 21.18 27.66 -8.67
C ILE A 87 19.67 27.92 -8.50
N PRO A 88 19.27 29.18 -8.21
CA PRO A 88 17.84 29.50 -8.03
C PRO A 88 16.98 29.08 -9.23
N GLY A 89 15.88 28.39 -8.96
CA GLY A 89 14.95 27.87 -9.97
C GLY A 89 15.39 26.58 -10.68
N GLU A 90 16.66 26.17 -10.54
CA GLU A 90 17.23 25.00 -11.25
C GLU A 90 17.75 23.91 -10.29
N THR A 91 17.74 24.16 -9.00
CA THR A 91 18.22 23.18 -7.98
C THR A 91 17.07 22.49 -7.28
N LEU A 92 17.14 21.16 -7.24
CA LEU A 92 16.41 20.34 -6.27
C LEU A 92 17.30 20.04 -5.07
N ILE A 93 16.81 20.33 -3.87
CA ILE A 93 17.40 19.86 -2.63
C ILE A 93 16.66 18.59 -2.21
N PHE A 94 17.37 17.47 -2.14
CA PHE A 94 16.81 16.19 -1.73
C PHE A 94 17.41 15.74 -0.40
N PHE A 95 16.60 15.82 0.65
CA PHE A 95 16.95 15.33 1.99
C PHE A 95 16.38 13.91 2.16
N ASP A 96 17.26 12.93 2.26
CA ASP A 96 16.89 11.54 2.42
C ASP A 96 17.08 11.06 3.87
N GLU A 97 16.30 10.05 4.25
CA GLU A 97 16.25 9.48 5.60
C GLU A 97 15.87 10.53 6.68
N LEU A 98 14.79 11.28 6.40
CA LEU A 98 14.26 12.37 7.25
C LEU A 98 14.11 11.97 8.73
N GLN A 99 13.82 10.70 9.03
CA GLN A 99 13.67 10.19 10.40
C GLN A 99 14.98 10.26 11.21
N GLU A 100 16.12 10.32 10.54
CA GLU A 100 17.43 10.44 11.20
C GLU A 100 17.78 11.89 11.58
N PHE A 101 17.11 12.86 10.93
CA PHE A 101 17.24 14.28 11.24
C PHE A 101 15.90 15.02 11.06
N PRO A 102 14.95 14.81 11.99
CA PRO A 102 13.60 15.38 11.90
C PRO A 102 13.54 16.92 11.89
N ASP A 103 14.57 17.61 12.37
CA ASP A 103 14.64 19.07 12.44
C ASP A 103 14.50 19.74 11.08
N ILE A 104 14.89 19.07 9.99
CA ILE A 104 14.67 19.55 8.63
C ILE A 104 13.18 19.78 8.33
N ALA A 105 12.27 19.03 8.95
CA ALA A 105 10.85 19.28 8.78
C ALA A 105 10.42 20.68 9.23
N THR A 106 11.11 21.27 10.21
CA THR A 106 10.90 22.67 10.65
C THR A 106 11.38 23.67 9.58
N ALA A 107 12.47 23.35 8.88
CA ALA A 107 13.04 24.21 7.84
C ALA A 107 12.18 24.31 6.58
N LEU A 108 11.32 23.32 6.30
CA LEU A 108 10.50 23.28 5.06
C LEU A 108 9.62 24.52 4.89
N LYS A 109 9.10 25.09 5.98
CA LYS A 109 8.37 26.35 5.95
C LYS A 109 9.21 27.49 5.35
N PHE A 110 10.48 27.59 5.74
CA PHE A 110 11.36 28.66 5.29
C PHE A 110 11.76 28.48 3.83
N PHE A 111 12.00 27.24 3.38
CA PHE A 111 12.22 26.93 1.98
C PHE A 111 11.00 27.27 1.12
N HIS A 112 9.78 26.98 1.59
CA HIS A 112 8.56 27.34 0.86
C HIS A 112 8.38 28.86 0.74
N ILE A 113 8.65 29.63 1.82
CA ILE A 113 8.55 31.10 1.82
C ILE A 113 9.62 31.72 0.92
N ASP A 114 10.83 31.16 0.94
CA ASP A 114 11.95 31.61 0.11
C ASP A 114 11.70 31.41 -1.38
N GLY A 115 11.20 30.21 -1.76
CA GLY A 115 10.75 29.87 -3.12
C GLY A 115 11.86 29.77 -4.17
N ARG A 116 13.13 29.97 -3.84
CA ARG A 116 14.26 29.86 -4.79
C ARG A 116 14.59 28.41 -5.18
N PHE A 117 14.30 27.45 -4.31
CA PHE A 117 14.71 26.06 -4.45
C PHE A 117 13.54 25.12 -4.21
N ASP A 118 13.47 24.09 -5.03
CA ASP A 118 12.55 22.97 -4.80
C ASP A 118 13.15 22.03 -3.74
N VAL A 119 12.31 21.51 -2.86
CA VAL A 119 12.74 20.60 -1.80
C VAL A 119 11.88 19.34 -1.80
N ILE A 120 12.53 18.20 -1.85
CA ILE A 120 11.91 16.89 -1.59
C ILE A 120 12.64 16.27 -0.39
N CYS A 121 11.85 15.71 0.51
CA CYS A 121 12.37 14.84 1.57
C CYS A 121 11.86 13.43 1.35
N SER A 122 12.66 12.42 1.71
CA SER A 122 12.15 11.06 1.83
C SER A 122 12.44 10.49 3.21
N GLY A 123 11.57 9.57 3.65
CA GLY A 123 11.78 8.93 4.94
C GLY A 123 10.92 7.70 5.15
N SER A 124 11.43 6.80 6.00
CA SER A 124 10.70 5.63 6.46
C SER A 124 9.60 6.05 7.44
N MET A 125 8.42 5.44 7.32
CA MET A 125 7.30 5.65 8.26
C MET A 125 7.66 5.22 9.69
N LEU A 126 8.54 4.23 9.85
CA LEU A 126 8.97 3.63 11.11
C LEU A 126 9.68 4.59 12.08
N GLY A 127 10.37 5.60 11.56
CA GLY A 127 11.24 6.44 12.38
C GLY A 127 10.81 7.89 12.51
N ILE A 128 9.73 8.32 11.84
CA ILE A 128 9.27 9.70 11.91
C ILE A 128 8.52 9.92 13.22
N ASN A 129 9.28 10.15 14.28
CA ASN A 129 8.71 10.51 15.58
C ASN A 129 8.39 12.02 15.59
N TYR A 130 7.21 12.38 15.13
CA TYR A 130 6.73 13.77 15.10
C TYR A 130 6.71 14.46 16.46
N ARG A 131 6.79 13.72 17.57
CA ARG A 131 6.87 14.30 18.94
C ARG A 131 8.20 14.99 19.20
N LYS A 132 9.23 14.71 18.41
CA LYS A 132 10.57 15.32 18.54
C LYS A 132 10.79 16.53 17.61
N ILE A 133 9.83 16.86 16.76
CA ILE A 133 9.93 17.96 15.81
C ILE A 133 9.38 19.24 16.47
N GLU A 134 10.18 20.31 16.55
CA GLU A 134 9.75 21.60 17.12
C GLU A 134 8.55 22.19 16.37
N SER A 135 8.55 22.11 15.01
CA SER A 135 7.46 22.52 14.17
C SER A 135 7.39 21.67 12.90
N ASN A 136 6.26 21.00 12.66
CA ASN A 136 6.08 20.13 11.50
C ASN A 136 5.70 20.88 10.21
N SER A 137 6.00 22.18 10.09
CA SER A 137 5.69 23.03 8.92
C SER A 137 4.28 22.83 8.38
N VAL A 138 3.28 22.73 9.27
CA VAL A 138 1.88 22.50 8.91
C VAL A 138 1.40 23.60 7.94
N GLY A 139 0.81 23.20 6.83
CA GLY A 139 0.35 24.12 5.77
C GLY A 139 1.42 24.52 4.76
N TYR A 140 2.71 24.26 5.01
CA TYR A 140 3.86 24.65 4.18
C TYR A 140 4.54 23.46 3.48
N LYS A 141 4.01 22.27 3.59
CA LYS A 141 4.49 21.04 2.95
C LYS A 141 3.34 20.22 2.39
N SER A 142 3.65 19.35 1.47
CA SER A 142 2.78 18.28 0.96
C SER A 142 3.38 16.94 1.33
N ASP A 143 2.52 15.95 1.55
CA ASP A 143 2.94 14.58 1.84
C ASP A 143 2.45 13.65 0.73
N TYR A 144 3.30 12.72 0.30
CA TYR A 144 2.95 11.61 -0.57
C TYR A 144 3.31 10.30 0.12
N GLU A 145 2.33 9.41 0.26
CA GLU A 145 2.54 8.07 0.79
C GLU A 145 2.79 7.09 -0.34
N MET A 146 4.05 6.68 -0.49
CA MET A 146 4.47 5.68 -1.46
C MET A 146 4.29 4.28 -0.87
N LYS A 147 3.80 3.35 -1.68
CA LYS A 147 3.64 1.93 -1.32
C LYS A 147 4.53 1.06 -2.20
N SER A 148 4.63 -0.24 -1.91
CA SER A 148 5.25 -1.19 -2.84
C SER A 148 4.47 -1.20 -4.18
N LEU A 149 5.05 -1.74 -5.26
CA LEU A 149 4.39 -1.77 -6.57
C LEU A 149 2.98 -2.36 -6.44
N ASP A 150 2.00 -1.71 -7.05
CA ASP A 150 0.70 -2.34 -7.25
C ASP A 150 0.70 -3.21 -8.51
N PHE A 151 -0.41 -3.88 -8.78
CA PHE A 151 -0.50 -4.80 -9.90
C PHE A 151 -0.35 -4.08 -11.26
N GLU A 152 -0.79 -2.83 -11.39
CA GLU A 152 -0.61 -2.06 -12.61
C GLU A 152 0.88 -1.72 -12.85
N GLU A 153 1.59 -1.29 -11.81
CA GLU A 153 3.03 -1.04 -11.88
C GLU A 153 3.82 -2.31 -12.18
N PHE A 154 3.36 -3.47 -11.68
CA PHE A 154 3.91 -4.78 -12.03
C PHE A 154 3.69 -5.13 -13.52
N ILE A 155 2.49 -4.88 -14.04
CA ILE A 155 2.16 -5.03 -15.47
C ILE A 155 3.11 -4.16 -16.33
N TRP A 156 3.36 -2.91 -15.93
CA TRP A 156 4.32 -2.03 -16.61
C TRP A 156 5.75 -2.59 -16.54
N ALA A 157 6.17 -3.11 -15.40
CA ALA A 157 7.48 -3.75 -15.24
C ALA A 157 7.64 -4.98 -16.14
N LYS A 158 6.56 -5.69 -16.47
CA LYS A 158 6.52 -6.79 -17.44
C LYS A 158 6.55 -6.33 -18.90
N GLY A 159 6.60 -5.02 -19.16
CA GLY A 159 6.68 -4.44 -20.50
C GLY A 159 5.33 -4.22 -21.19
N TYR A 160 4.22 -4.33 -20.48
CA TYR A 160 2.91 -3.97 -21.04
C TYR A 160 2.67 -2.46 -20.94
N GLU A 161 2.09 -1.88 -21.97
CA GLU A 161 1.78 -0.47 -22.05
C GLU A 161 0.41 -0.13 -21.46
N ALA A 162 0.07 1.16 -21.43
CA ALA A 162 -1.17 1.66 -20.83
C ALA A 162 -2.45 1.15 -21.52
N ASP A 163 -2.37 0.85 -22.82
CA ASP A 163 -3.47 0.29 -23.62
C ASP A 163 -3.92 -1.10 -23.12
N PHE A 164 -2.98 -1.92 -22.64
CA PHE A 164 -3.31 -3.21 -22.04
C PHE A 164 -4.17 -3.05 -20.77
N VAL A 165 -3.85 -2.10 -19.93
CA VAL A 165 -4.62 -1.78 -18.71
C VAL A 165 -5.97 -1.17 -19.08
N GLU A 166 -5.99 -0.32 -20.12
CA GLU A 166 -7.23 0.28 -20.64
C GLU A 166 -8.18 -0.78 -21.21
N ASP A 167 -7.66 -1.79 -21.92
CA ASP A 167 -8.46 -2.91 -22.44
C ASP A 167 -9.15 -3.68 -21.29
N ILE A 168 -8.41 -3.99 -20.21
CA ILE A 168 -9.01 -4.61 -19.01
C ILE A 168 -10.12 -3.73 -18.45
N TYR A 169 -9.89 -2.42 -18.33
CA TYR A 169 -10.87 -1.48 -17.80
C TYR A 169 -12.13 -1.39 -18.67
N GLN A 170 -11.98 -1.36 -20.00
CA GLN A 170 -13.11 -1.32 -20.93
C GLN A 170 -13.97 -2.59 -20.86
N HIS A 171 -13.36 -3.75 -20.66
CA HIS A 171 -14.10 -4.99 -20.37
C HIS A 171 -14.94 -4.89 -19.11
N MET A 172 -14.41 -4.26 -18.03
CA MET A 172 -15.17 -4.06 -16.78
C MET A 172 -16.36 -3.11 -17.00
N VAL A 173 -16.14 -1.96 -17.64
CA VAL A 173 -17.20 -0.93 -17.86
C VAL A 173 -18.32 -1.49 -18.76
N GLN A 174 -17.96 -2.23 -19.80
CA GLN A 174 -18.92 -2.81 -20.73
C GLN A 174 -19.55 -4.13 -20.22
N MET A 175 -19.14 -4.60 -19.06
CA MET A 175 -19.53 -5.92 -18.52
C MET A 175 -19.31 -7.06 -19.54
N LYS A 176 -18.29 -6.94 -20.38
CA LYS A 176 -17.96 -7.87 -21.44
C LYS A 176 -16.95 -8.91 -20.95
N PRO A 177 -17.27 -10.22 -21.02
CA PRO A 177 -16.31 -11.25 -20.66
C PRO A 177 -15.02 -11.15 -21.47
N PHE A 178 -13.88 -11.39 -20.80
CA PHE A 178 -12.59 -11.52 -21.47
C PHE A 178 -12.56 -12.74 -22.38
N ASN A 179 -11.90 -12.64 -23.52
CA ASN A 179 -11.56 -13.84 -24.31
C ASN A 179 -10.56 -14.72 -23.55
N GLU A 180 -10.43 -15.97 -23.97
CA GLU A 180 -9.60 -16.97 -23.27
C GLU A 180 -8.13 -16.56 -23.16
N VAL A 181 -7.56 -15.93 -24.19
CA VAL A 181 -6.15 -15.52 -24.23
C VAL A 181 -5.91 -14.42 -23.21
N LEU A 182 -6.70 -13.34 -23.24
CA LEU A 182 -6.56 -12.21 -22.32
C LEU A 182 -6.81 -12.65 -20.88
N LEU A 183 -7.86 -13.43 -20.63
CA LEU A 183 -8.18 -13.94 -19.30
C LEU A 183 -7.02 -14.76 -18.72
N LYS A 184 -6.47 -15.70 -19.49
CA LYS A 184 -5.35 -16.53 -19.07
C LYS A 184 -4.08 -15.72 -18.84
N THR A 185 -3.79 -14.77 -19.72
CA THR A 185 -2.64 -13.86 -19.55
C THR A 185 -2.73 -13.07 -18.26
N CYS A 186 -3.87 -12.42 -18.00
CA CYS A 186 -4.09 -11.65 -16.79
C CYS A 186 -4.04 -12.51 -15.51
N HIS A 187 -4.60 -13.74 -15.55
CA HIS A 187 -4.50 -14.67 -14.43
C HIS A 187 -3.07 -15.08 -14.12
N ASN A 188 -2.26 -15.35 -15.14
CA ASN A 188 -0.86 -15.71 -14.93
C ASN A 188 -0.07 -14.54 -14.34
N LEU A 189 -0.22 -13.33 -14.90
CA LEU A 189 0.42 -12.12 -14.38
C LEU A 189 0.01 -11.86 -12.93
N PHE A 190 -1.28 -12.04 -12.62
CA PHE A 190 -1.78 -11.85 -11.26
C PHE A 190 -1.28 -12.91 -10.28
N LEU A 191 -1.16 -14.16 -10.71
CA LEU A 191 -0.57 -15.23 -9.89
C LEU A 191 0.91 -14.94 -9.59
N ASP A 192 1.67 -14.51 -10.61
CA ASP A 192 3.06 -14.11 -10.43
C ASP A 192 3.16 -12.97 -9.40
N TYR A 193 2.32 -11.93 -9.54
CA TYR A 193 2.27 -10.83 -8.59
C TYR A 193 1.87 -11.28 -7.17
N CYS A 194 0.89 -12.16 -7.02
CA CYS A 194 0.51 -12.71 -5.72
C CYS A 194 1.67 -13.38 -4.98
N ILE A 195 2.57 -14.06 -5.72
CA ILE A 195 3.72 -14.78 -5.18
C ILE A 195 4.89 -13.84 -4.90
N LEU A 196 5.18 -12.94 -5.83
CA LEU A 196 6.31 -12.02 -5.76
C LEU A 196 6.05 -10.85 -4.80
N GLY A 197 4.80 -10.38 -4.76
CA GLY A 197 4.45 -9.09 -4.19
C GLY A 197 4.92 -7.91 -5.05
N GLY A 198 4.89 -6.72 -4.47
CA GLY A 198 5.30 -5.48 -5.12
C GLY A 198 6.61 -4.88 -4.59
N MET A 199 7.42 -5.61 -3.84
CA MET A 199 8.72 -5.10 -3.37
C MET A 199 9.68 -4.94 -4.55
N PRO A 200 10.23 -3.72 -4.82
CA PRO A 200 11.00 -3.44 -6.04
C PRO A 200 12.17 -4.39 -6.29
N ALA A 201 12.91 -4.77 -5.23
CA ALA A 201 14.03 -5.69 -5.36
C ALA A 201 13.60 -7.07 -5.87
N VAL A 202 12.45 -7.58 -5.38
CA VAL A 202 11.88 -8.88 -5.79
C VAL A 202 11.39 -8.81 -7.24
N VAL A 203 10.64 -7.75 -7.57
CA VAL A 203 10.11 -7.55 -8.93
C VAL A 203 11.23 -7.40 -9.93
N ARG A 204 12.28 -6.63 -9.62
CA ARG A 204 13.45 -6.43 -10.49
C ARG A 204 14.16 -7.74 -10.77
N GLU A 205 14.45 -8.53 -9.74
CA GLU A 205 15.10 -9.84 -9.89
C GLU A 205 14.31 -10.75 -10.84
N TYR A 206 12.99 -10.80 -10.65
CA TYR A 206 12.09 -11.56 -11.52
C TYR A 206 12.08 -11.05 -12.97
N ILE A 207 12.10 -9.74 -13.20
CA ILE A 207 12.10 -9.15 -14.54
C ILE A 207 13.45 -9.39 -15.25
N GLU A 208 14.57 -9.18 -14.54
CA GLU A 208 15.91 -9.33 -15.10
C GLU A 208 16.24 -10.79 -15.44
N LYS A 209 15.81 -11.75 -14.61
CA LYS A 209 16.04 -13.19 -14.85
C LYS A 209 14.97 -13.87 -15.70
N GLY A 210 13.76 -13.30 -15.77
CA GLY A 210 12.61 -13.94 -16.43
C GLY A 210 12.08 -15.19 -15.70
N THR A 211 12.56 -15.47 -14.48
CA THR A 211 12.22 -16.62 -13.65
C THR A 211 12.09 -16.22 -12.18
N PHE A 212 11.54 -17.10 -11.34
CA PHE A 212 11.47 -16.90 -9.89
C PHE A 212 12.80 -17.13 -9.15
N GLU A 213 13.86 -17.52 -9.85
CA GLU A 213 15.16 -17.78 -9.24
C GLU A 213 15.72 -16.54 -8.54
N GLY A 214 16.14 -16.68 -7.28
CA GLY A 214 16.67 -15.59 -6.46
C GLY A 214 15.63 -14.73 -5.77
N THR A 215 14.36 -14.78 -6.20
CA THR A 215 13.30 -13.93 -5.62
C THR A 215 12.96 -14.31 -4.19
N GLN A 216 13.02 -15.60 -3.86
CA GLN A 216 12.71 -16.11 -2.53
C GLN A 216 13.75 -15.69 -1.50
N GLU A 217 15.02 -15.70 -1.87
CA GLU A 217 16.13 -15.27 -1.03
C GLU A 217 15.98 -13.78 -0.70
N ILE A 218 15.60 -12.95 -1.67
CA ILE A 218 15.33 -11.52 -1.46
C ILE A 218 14.11 -11.34 -0.54
N GLN A 219 13.04 -12.08 -0.76
CA GLN A 219 11.86 -12.02 0.11
C GLN A 219 12.19 -12.44 1.56
N LYS A 220 12.97 -13.51 1.76
CA LYS A 220 13.44 -13.93 3.09
C LYS A 220 14.30 -12.85 3.75
N GLN A 221 15.21 -12.21 2.99
CA GLN A 221 16.02 -11.11 3.51
C GLN A 221 15.17 -9.91 3.93
N LEU A 222 14.16 -9.53 3.13
CA LEU A 222 13.21 -8.47 3.50
C LEU A 222 12.51 -8.73 4.84
N ILE A 223 12.11 -9.98 5.11
CA ILE A 223 11.52 -10.36 6.40
C ILE A 223 12.53 -10.17 7.55
N LEU A 224 13.80 -10.53 7.35
CA LEU A 224 14.84 -10.30 8.35
C LEU A 224 15.05 -8.80 8.61
N ASP A 225 15.16 -8.01 7.56
CA ASP A 225 15.33 -6.56 7.63
C ASP A 225 14.16 -5.89 8.39
N TYR A 226 12.91 -6.26 8.09
CA TYR A 226 11.75 -5.77 8.84
C TYR A 226 11.76 -6.17 10.32
N LYS A 227 12.22 -7.39 10.65
CA LYS A 227 12.38 -7.81 12.05
C LYS A 227 13.48 -7.04 12.76
N GLU A 228 14.55 -6.67 12.06
CA GLU A 228 15.60 -5.80 12.60
C GLU A 228 15.11 -4.38 12.81
N ASP A 229 14.34 -3.84 11.88
CA ASP A 229 13.71 -2.53 12.01
C ASP A 229 12.75 -2.48 13.20
N ILE A 230 11.94 -3.51 13.43
CA ILE A 230 11.10 -3.62 14.62
C ILE A 230 11.94 -3.54 15.88
N ARG A 231 13.09 -4.24 15.92
CA ARG A 231 14.01 -4.18 17.07
C ARG A 231 14.67 -2.82 17.24
N LYS A 232 14.94 -2.11 16.15
CA LYS A 232 15.60 -0.80 16.18
C LYS A 232 14.64 0.33 16.62
N TYR A 233 13.40 0.32 16.14
CA TYR A 233 12.49 1.47 16.25
C TYR A 233 11.37 1.28 17.27
N ALA A 234 11.07 0.06 17.71
CA ALA A 234 10.11 -0.17 18.78
C ALA A 234 10.77 -0.15 20.15
N ASP A 235 10.05 0.34 21.15
CA ASP A 235 10.58 0.52 22.51
C ASP A 235 10.33 -0.73 23.40
N GLY A 236 11.38 -1.23 24.01
CA GLY A 236 11.35 -2.15 25.16
C GLY A 236 10.44 -3.39 25.00
N VAL A 237 9.46 -3.52 25.87
CA VAL A 237 8.51 -4.67 25.90
C VAL A 237 7.68 -4.79 24.61
N ASP A 238 7.45 -3.69 23.91
CA ASP A 238 6.64 -3.67 22.70
C ASP A 238 7.37 -4.32 21.51
N GLN A 239 8.69 -4.37 21.48
CA GLN A 239 9.45 -5.13 20.45
C GLN A 239 9.00 -6.58 20.37
N THR A 240 8.96 -7.28 21.52
CA THR A 240 8.54 -8.68 21.58
C THR A 240 7.09 -8.85 21.16
N ARG A 241 6.20 -7.93 21.60
CA ARG A 241 4.78 -7.96 21.26
C ARG A 241 4.56 -7.77 19.77
N ILE A 242 5.24 -6.80 19.16
CA ILE A 242 5.17 -6.51 17.71
C ILE A 242 5.67 -7.69 16.90
N LEU A 243 6.83 -8.30 17.28
CA LEU A 243 7.35 -9.49 16.63
C LEU A 243 6.40 -10.69 16.74
N ASN A 244 5.76 -10.87 17.90
CA ASN A 244 4.78 -11.92 18.08
C ASN A 244 3.55 -11.73 17.19
N ILE A 245 3.03 -10.50 17.08
CA ILE A 245 1.95 -10.16 16.14
C ILE A 245 2.39 -10.49 14.72
N PHE A 246 3.52 -9.95 14.28
CA PHE A 246 4.07 -10.14 12.93
C PHE A 246 4.14 -11.62 12.54
N ASN A 247 4.69 -12.47 13.42
CA ASN A 247 4.83 -13.90 13.16
C ASN A 247 3.49 -14.66 13.22
N GLN A 248 2.46 -14.13 13.89
CA GLN A 248 1.14 -14.78 14.02
C GLN A 248 0.18 -14.45 12.87
N ILE A 249 0.45 -13.41 12.08
CA ILE A 249 -0.44 -13.02 10.98
C ILE A 249 -0.65 -14.17 9.98
N PRO A 250 0.39 -14.84 9.41
CA PRO A 250 0.19 -15.93 8.46
C PRO A 250 -0.61 -17.08 9.06
N VAL A 251 -0.31 -17.43 10.31
CA VAL A 251 -0.98 -18.53 11.05
C VAL A 251 -2.47 -18.25 11.23
N GLN A 252 -2.84 -16.99 11.46
CA GLN A 252 -4.25 -16.62 11.67
C GLN A 252 -5.01 -16.41 10.38
N LEU A 253 -4.36 -15.91 9.32
CA LEU A 253 -4.94 -15.82 7.99
C LEU A 253 -5.23 -17.19 7.37
N ALA A 254 -4.43 -18.21 7.70
CA ALA A 254 -4.62 -19.58 7.23
C ALA A 254 -5.80 -20.32 7.89
N LYS A 255 -6.65 -19.66 8.67
CA LYS A 255 -7.84 -20.22 9.31
C LYS A 255 -9.11 -19.83 8.56
N GLU A 256 -10.17 -20.62 8.72
CA GLU A 256 -11.49 -20.27 8.19
C GLU A 256 -11.99 -18.93 8.79
N ASN A 257 -11.84 -18.77 10.11
CA ASN A 257 -12.14 -17.51 10.78
C ASN A 257 -10.87 -16.64 10.84
N LYS A 258 -10.78 -15.66 9.97
CA LYS A 258 -9.65 -14.75 9.81
C LYS A 258 -9.65 -13.56 10.76
N LYS A 259 -10.61 -13.48 11.71
CA LYS A 259 -10.58 -12.49 12.79
C LYS A 259 -9.29 -12.64 13.58
N PHE A 260 -8.52 -11.56 13.70
CA PHE A 260 -7.25 -11.58 14.44
C PHE A 260 -7.50 -11.70 15.95
N GLN A 261 -7.00 -12.77 16.54
CA GLN A 261 -7.24 -13.11 17.94
C GLN A 261 -5.96 -12.87 18.75
N ILE A 262 -5.98 -11.83 19.57
CA ILE A 262 -4.84 -11.46 20.43
C ILE A 262 -4.48 -12.58 21.42
N SER A 263 -5.48 -13.30 21.96
CA SER A 263 -5.26 -14.44 22.86
C SER A 263 -4.42 -15.58 22.26
N LYS A 264 -4.27 -15.61 20.93
CA LYS A 264 -3.43 -16.57 20.21
C LYS A 264 -2.02 -16.05 19.91
N VAL A 265 -1.75 -14.77 20.15
CA VAL A 265 -0.44 -14.17 19.98
C VAL A 265 0.51 -14.59 21.09
N ALA A 266 0.04 -14.58 22.34
CA ALA A 266 0.77 -15.05 23.51
C ALA A 266 -0.18 -15.46 24.63
N SER A 267 0.28 -16.34 25.53
CA SER A 267 -0.49 -16.74 26.70
C SER A 267 -0.80 -15.52 27.58
N GLY A 268 -2.08 -15.33 27.94
CA GLY A 268 -2.52 -14.20 28.76
C GLY A 268 -2.54 -12.85 28.06
N ALA A 269 -2.32 -12.80 26.74
CA ALA A 269 -2.36 -11.56 25.96
C ALA A 269 -3.74 -10.91 26.02
N ARG A 270 -3.78 -9.60 26.31
CA ARG A 270 -4.99 -8.78 26.35
C ARG A 270 -4.95 -7.75 25.24
N PHE A 271 -6.10 -7.44 24.64
CA PHE A 271 -6.20 -6.48 23.54
C PHE A 271 -5.58 -5.12 23.89
N LYS A 272 -5.86 -4.59 25.07
CA LYS A 272 -5.34 -3.28 25.52
C LYS A 272 -3.80 -3.18 25.52
N ASP A 273 -3.11 -4.32 25.71
CA ASP A 273 -1.65 -4.37 25.80
C ASP A 273 -0.99 -4.53 24.41
N TYR A 274 -1.77 -4.88 23.36
CA TYR A 274 -1.30 -5.18 22.01
C TYR A 274 -1.84 -4.21 20.95
N ARG A 275 -2.87 -3.42 21.27
CA ARG A 275 -3.50 -2.47 20.33
C ARG A 275 -2.45 -1.53 19.71
N GLY A 276 -1.66 -0.83 20.53
CA GLY A 276 -0.62 0.08 20.06
C GLY A 276 0.44 -0.61 19.21
N CYS A 277 0.70 -1.91 19.46
CA CYS A 277 1.64 -2.70 18.66
C CYS A 277 1.09 -3.01 17.27
N ILE A 278 -0.23 -3.27 17.14
CA ILE A 278 -0.88 -3.48 15.85
C ILE A 278 -0.91 -2.15 15.07
N GLU A 279 -1.32 -1.06 15.73
CA GLU A 279 -1.33 0.28 15.15
C GLU A 279 0.07 0.68 14.67
N TRP A 280 1.11 0.38 15.44
CA TRP A 280 2.51 0.62 15.07
C TRP A 280 2.90 -0.10 13.76
N LEU A 281 2.55 -1.38 13.60
CA LEU A 281 2.81 -2.13 12.35
C LEU A 281 2.03 -1.55 11.16
N ASN A 282 0.82 -1.09 11.38
CA ASN A 282 0.00 -0.44 10.36
C ASN A 282 0.59 0.92 9.96
N ASP A 283 0.97 1.75 10.93
CA ASP A 283 1.60 3.05 10.69
C ASP A 283 2.97 2.91 10.02
N ALA A 284 3.67 1.80 10.29
CA ALA A 284 4.90 1.42 9.61
C ALA A 284 4.68 1.00 8.14
N GLY A 285 3.43 0.79 7.72
CA GLY A 285 3.08 0.30 6.39
C GLY A 285 3.44 -1.16 6.15
N ILE A 286 3.60 -1.96 7.20
CA ILE A 286 3.90 -3.39 7.12
C ILE A 286 2.63 -4.22 6.99
N ILE A 287 1.56 -3.76 7.65
CA ILE A 287 0.25 -4.41 7.63
C ILE A 287 -0.85 -3.44 7.25
N ASN A 288 -2.00 -3.98 6.93
CA ASN A 288 -3.27 -3.27 6.75
C ASN A 288 -4.30 -3.83 7.75
N ILE A 289 -4.95 -2.95 8.50
CA ILE A 289 -6.00 -3.33 9.43
C ILE A 289 -7.34 -3.23 8.72
N CYS A 290 -8.17 -4.27 8.84
CA CYS A 290 -9.54 -4.29 8.36
C CYS A 290 -10.47 -4.40 9.58
N TYR A 291 -11.19 -3.32 9.89
CA TYR A 291 -12.05 -3.26 11.07
C TYR A 291 -13.44 -3.84 10.81
N CYS A 292 -14.04 -4.47 11.84
CA CYS A 292 -15.40 -4.98 11.77
C CYS A 292 -16.41 -3.83 11.91
N LEU A 293 -17.34 -3.70 10.96
CA LEU A 293 -18.46 -2.78 11.12
C LEU A 293 -19.43 -3.27 12.21
N HIS A 294 -19.96 -2.34 12.97
CA HIS A 294 -21.11 -2.63 13.86
C HIS A 294 -22.36 -2.91 13.01
N PHE A 295 -22.53 -2.10 11.98
CA PHE A 295 -23.59 -2.20 11.02
C PHE A 295 -23.10 -1.68 9.66
N PRO A 296 -23.45 -2.30 8.52
CA PRO A 296 -23.00 -1.84 7.21
C PRO A 296 -23.86 -0.67 6.72
N GLU A 297 -23.48 0.53 7.14
CA GLU A 297 -24.08 1.83 6.78
C GLU A 297 -23.02 2.91 6.62
N LEU A 298 -23.36 4.00 5.96
CA LEU A 298 -22.49 5.16 5.82
C LEU A 298 -22.73 6.17 6.98
N PRO A 299 -21.69 6.86 7.48
CA PRO A 299 -20.29 6.77 7.06
C PRO A 299 -19.56 5.60 7.73
N LEU A 300 -18.77 4.83 6.97
CA LEU A 300 -18.00 3.70 7.48
C LEU A 300 -17.08 4.08 8.65
N ARG A 301 -16.46 5.26 8.56
CA ARG A 301 -15.48 5.79 9.51
C ARG A 301 -16.11 6.26 10.83
N GLY A 302 -16.92 5.72 11.43
CA GLY A 302 -17.59 6.06 12.70
C GLY A 302 -18.45 4.90 13.18
N ASN A 303 -18.50 3.86 12.37
CA ASN A 303 -19.40 2.74 12.57
C ASN A 303 -18.66 1.40 12.61
N TYR A 304 -17.48 1.34 13.27
CA TYR A 304 -16.71 0.11 13.39
C TYR A 304 -16.32 -0.18 14.85
N ASP A 305 -16.13 -1.47 15.14
CA ASP A 305 -15.60 -1.99 16.40
C ASP A 305 -14.07 -2.07 16.31
N ASP A 306 -13.38 -1.18 17.00
CA ASP A 306 -11.91 -1.10 17.01
C ASP A 306 -11.23 -2.29 17.74
N THR A 307 -12.03 -3.15 18.37
CA THR A 307 -11.56 -4.37 19.04
C THR A 307 -11.68 -5.63 18.17
N LYS A 308 -12.40 -5.52 17.04
CA LYS A 308 -12.62 -6.63 16.11
C LYS A 308 -11.99 -6.28 14.76
N MET A 309 -10.98 -7.03 14.36
CA MET A 309 -10.25 -6.77 13.11
C MET A 309 -9.77 -8.04 12.44
N LYS A 310 -9.57 -7.95 11.13
CA LYS A 310 -8.70 -8.81 10.35
C LYS A 310 -7.39 -8.05 10.08
N VAL A 311 -6.27 -8.74 9.97
CA VAL A 311 -4.95 -8.13 9.74
C VAL A 311 -4.32 -8.79 8.52
N TYR A 312 -3.98 -7.98 7.53
CA TYR A 312 -3.34 -8.40 6.28
C TYR A 312 -1.93 -7.82 6.18
N PHE A 313 -1.04 -8.48 5.45
CA PHE A 313 0.21 -7.84 5.05
C PHE A 313 -0.06 -6.75 3.99
N ALA A 314 0.68 -5.67 4.07
CA ALA A 314 0.62 -4.57 3.09
C ALA A 314 1.24 -4.93 1.73
N ASP A 315 1.95 -6.07 1.69
CA ASP A 315 2.54 -6.66 0.49
C ASP A 315 2.42 -8.18 0.55
N SER A 316 1.85 -8.78 -0.48
CA SER A 316 1.62 -10.24 -0.54
C SER A 316 2.92 -11.04 -0.55
N GLY A 317 4.00 -10.50 -1.11
CA GLY A 317 5.31 -11.13 -1.09
C GLY A 317 5.84 -11.35 0.33
N LEU A 318 5.51 -10.46 1.29
CA LEU A 318 5.87 -10.66 2.70
C LEU A 318 5.09 -11.82 3.33
N LEU A 319 3.81 -12.00 2.96
CA LEU A 319 3.01 -13.13 3.41
C LEU A 319 3.60 -14.44 2.87
N VAL A 320 3.92 -14.47 1.57
CA VAL A 320 4.49 -15.66 0.91
C VAL A 320 5.88 -15.99 1.45
N ALA A 321 6.71 -14.98 1.76
CA ALA A 321 8.04 -15.17 2.35
C ALA A 321 8.04 -15.86 3.73
N LEU A 322 6.93 -15.81 4.43
CA LEU A 322 6.76 -16.45 5.76
C LEU A 322 6.23 -17.89 5.68
N LEU A 323 6.02 -18.42 4.47
CA LEU A 323 5.70 -19.83 4.25
C LEU A 323 6.94 -20.70 4.26
N ASP A 324 6.70 -22.01 4.43
CA ASP A 324 7.74 -22.99 4.13
C ASP A 324 8.04 -23.05 2.61
N GLU A 325 9.15 -23.67 2.27
CA GLU A 325 9.65 -23.68 0.90
C GLU A 325 8.73 -24.49 -0.04
N GLU A 326 8.20 -25.59 0.45
CA GLU A 326 7.30 -26.48 -0.26
C GLU A 326 5.97 -25.76 -0.60
N ALA A 327 5.43 -24.98 0.34
CA ALA A 327 4.20 -24.22 0.10
C ALA A 327 4.39 -23.12 -0.95
N GLN A 328 5.57 -22.49 -1.01
CA GLN A 328 5.89 -21.52 -2.06
C GLN A 328 5.98 -22.20 -3.44
N GLU A 329 6.61 -23.40 -3.53
CA GLU A 329 6.66 -24.17 -4.75
C GLU A 329 5.26 -24.60 -5.20
N ASP A 330 4.41 -25.02 -4.28
CA ASP A 330 3.03 -25.38 -4.55
C ASP A 330 2.19 -24.21 -5.07
N LEU A 331 2.41 -23.00 -4.55
CA LEU A 331 1.80 -21.77 -5.09
C LEU A 331 2.27 -21.52 -6.53
N ARG A 332 3.58 -21.61 -6.80
CA ARG A 332 4.15 -21.43 -8.14
C ARG A 332 3.60 -22.46 -9.13
N ALA A 333 3.43 -23.70 -8.71
CA ALA A 333 2.81 -24.76 -9.50
C ALA A 333 1.30 -24.60 -9.64
N ASN A 334 0.72 -23.51 -9.11
CA ASN A 334 -0.72 -23.23 -9.09
C ASN A 334 -1.56 -24.38 -8.51
N LYS A 335 -1.00 -25.13 -7.57
CA LYS A 335 -1.71 -26.20 -6.89
C LYS A 335 -2.82 -25.65 -5.99
N ASN A 336 -3.82 -26.49 -5.72
CA ASN A 336 -4.89 -26.09 -4.81
C ASN A 336 -4.44 -26.27 -3.35
N LEU A 337 -4.08 -25.18 -2.69
CA LEU A 337 -3.69 -25.13 -1.28
C LEU A 337 -4.87 -24.86 -0.32
N GLY A 338 -6.10 -25.08 -0.76
CA GLY A 338 -7.29 -24.97 0.07
C GLY A 338 -7.49 -23.60 0.70
N VAL A 339 -7.59 -23.55 2.04
CA VAL A 339 -7.85 -22.32 2.82
C VAL A 339 -6.73 -21.30 2.67
N TYR A 340 -5.48 -21.75 2.52
CA TYR A 340 -4.34 -20.86 2.38
C TYR A 340 -4.39 -20.00 1.11
N LYS A 341 -4.75 -20.63 -0.03
CA LYS A 341 -4.93 -19.90 -1.30
C LYS A 341 -6.04 -18.84 -1.21
N GLY A 342 -7.12 -19.16 -0.49
CA GLY A 342 -8.17 -18.20 -0.18
C GLY A 342 -7.68 -17.03 0.67
N ALA A 343 -6.83 -17.31 1.66
CA ALA A 343 -6.23 -16.29 2.50
C ALA A 343 -5.29 -15.36 1.71
N LEU A 344 -4.48 -15.93 0.81
CA LEU A 344 -3.60 -15.15 -0.05
C LEU A 344 -4.40 -14.20 -0.96
N TYR A 345 -5.45 -14.69 -1.63
CA TYR A 345 -6.27 -13.84 -2.50
C TYR A 345 -7.00 -12.75 -1.72
N GLU A 346 -7.52 -13.04 -0.51
CA GLU A 346 -8.13 -12.01 0.34
C GLU A 346 -7.11 -10.98 0.79
N ASN A 347 -5.87 -11.39 1.13
CA ASN A 347 -4.79 -10.45 1.43
C ASN A 347 -4.46 -9.55 0.24
N VAL A 348 -4.31 -10.11 -0.98
CA VAL A 348 -3.98 -9.35 -2.19
C VAL A 348 -5.11 -8.39 -2.57
N VAL A 349 -6.36 -8.79 -2.40
CA VAL A 349 -7.52 -7.91 -2.61
C VAL A 349 -7.51 -6.76 -1.59
N GLY A 350 -7.30 -7.04 -0.30
CA GLY A 350 -7.17 -6.02 0.73
C GLY A 350 -6.01 -5.05 0.45
N GLU A 351 -4.86 -5.59 0.07
CA GLU A 351 -3.68 -4.83 -0.38
C GLU A 351 -4.03 -3.90 -1.56
N ALA A 352 -4.68 -4.41 -2.61
CA ALA A 352 -5.05 -3.64 -3.80
C ALA A 352 -6.05 -2.52 -3.47
N LEU A 353 -7.02 -2.78 -2.59
CA LEU A 353 -7.95 -1.76 -2.10
C LEU A 353 -7.22 -0.64 -1.35
N VAL A 354 -6.28 -0.97 -0.45
CA VAL A 354 -5.49 0.03 0.28
C VAL A 354 -4.57 0.80 -0.67
N LYS A 355 -3.90 0.15 -1.61
CA LYS A 355 -3.07 0.81 -2.64
C LYS A 355 -3.90 1.75 -3.54
N SER A 356 -5.18 1.45 -3.70
CA SER A 356 -6.15 2.33 -4.37
C SER A 356 -6.71 3.43 -3.45
N GLY A 357 -6.33 3.48 -2.17
CA GLY A 357 -6.72 4.51 -1.20
C GLY A 357 -8.07 4.28 -0.55
N TYR A 358 -8.47 3.03 -0.34
CA TYR A 358 -9.56 2.64 0.54
C TYR A 358 -9.04 2.32 1.94
N GLU A 359 -9.84 2.61 2.96
CA GLU A 359 -9.73 2.00 4.28
C GLU A 359 -10.50 0.68 4.25
N LEU A 360 -10.02 -0.32 4.98
CA LEU A 360 -10.62 -1.65 4.94
C LEU A 360 -11.63 -1.84 6.07
N TYR A 361 -12.80 -2.28 5.70
CA TYR A 361 -13.87 -2.68 6.62
C TYR A 361 -14.46 -3.99 6.17
N TYR A 362 -14.80 -4.88 7.14
CA TYR A 362 -15.57 -6.09 6.91
C TYR A 362 -16.81 -6.10 7.81
N TYR A 363 -17.76 -6.95 7.52
CA TYR A 363 -18.92 -7.11 8.38
C TYR A 363 -19.14 -8.58 8.71
N LYS A 364 -19.43 -8.85 9.96
CA LYS A 364 -19.85 -10.16 10.44
C LYS A 364 -20.96 -9.98 11.44
N ARG A 365 -22.14 -10.51 11.10
CA ARG A 365 -23.27 -10.50 12.00
C ARG A 365 -23.08 -11.57 13.06
N GLU A 366 -23.19 -11.18 14.33
CA GLU A 366 -23.19 -12.11 15.45
C GLU A 366 -24.41 -13.08 15.34
N ASP A 367 -24.22 -14.31 15.74
CA ASP A 367 -25.23 -15.39 15.67
C ASP A 367 -25.76 -15.72 14.26
N SER A 368 -24.98 -15.43 13.24
CA SER A 368 -25.32 -15.67 11.85
C SER A 368 -24.10 -16.12 11.04
N THR A 369 -24.35 -16.75 9.88
CA THR A 369 -23.33 -17.05 8.87
C THR A 369 -23.08 -15.88 7.92
N LEU A 370 -23.75 -14.74 8.12
CA LEU A 370 -23.60 -13.55 7.29
C LEU A 370 -22.27 -12.89 7.60
N GLU A 371 -21.36 -12.96 6.64
CA GLU A 371 -20.04 -12.32 6.66
C GLU A 371 -19.71 -11.84 5.26
N GLU A 372 -19.17 -10.60 5.16
CA GLU A 372 -18.63 -10.01 3.93
C GLU A 372 -17.19 -9.57 4.16
N ASP A 373 -16.32 -9.85 3.20
CA ASP A 373 -14.88 -9.67 3.36
C ASP A 373 -14.45 -8.21 3.36
N PHE A 374 -15.04 -7.38 2.48
CA PHE A 374 -14.72 -5.95 2.39
C PHE A 374 -15.96 -5.13 2.01
N PHE A 375 -15.85 -3.82 2.23
CA PHE A 375 -16.80 -2.82 1.76
C PHE A 375 -16.08 -1.69 1.03
N VAL A 376 -16.63 -1.30 -0.11
CA VAL A 376 -16.24 -0.11 -0.85
C VAL A 376 -17.49 0.75 -1.07
N ARG A 377 -17.33 1.97 -1.59
CA ARG A 377 -18.46 2.86 -1.80
C ARG A 377 -18.36 3.64 -3.11
N THR A 378 -19.52 3.97 -3.67
CA THR A 378 -19.71 5.08 -4.61
C THR A 378 -20.12 6.34 -3.86
N ALA A 379 -20.60 7.35 -4.57
CA ALA A 379 -21.19 8.55 -3.94
C ALA A 379 -22.51 8.24 -3.22
N SER A 380 -23.28 7.27 -3.73
CA SER A 380 -24.67 6.96 -3.33
C SER A 380 -24.83 5.61 -2.65
N GLU A 381 -23.91 4.67 -2.83
CA GLU A 381 -24.09 3.28 -2.41
C GLU A 381 -22.91 2.75 -1.60
N LEU A 382 -23.23 1.87 -0.68
CA LEU A 382 -22.29 0.98 0.02
C LEU A 382 -22.29 -0.38 -0.66
N ILE A 383 -21.11 -0.85 -1.08
CA ILE A 383 -20.97 -2.04 -1.90
C ILE A 383 -20.16 -3.11 -1.15
N PRO A 384 -20.79 -4.22 -0.74
CA PRO A 384 -20.09 -5.38 -0.22
C PRO A 384 -19.21 -6.02 -1.31
N VAL A 385 -18.01 -6.45 -0.93
CA VAL A 385 -17.05 -7.13 -1.79
C VAL A 385 -16.70 -8.48 -1.18
N GLU A 386 -16.98 -9.55 -1.87
CA GLU A 386 -16.72 -10.93 -1.45
C GLU A 386 -15.62 -11.56 -2.31
N VAL A 387 -14.63 -12.19 -1.65
CA VAL A 387 -13.49 -12.87 -2.29
C VAL A 387 -13.72 -14.37 -2.26
N LYS A 388 -14.05 -14.99 -3.41
CA LYS A 388 -14.38 -16.42 -3.52
C LYS A 388 -13.31 -17.23 -4.23
N ALA A 389 -12.68 -18.16 -3.55
CA ALA A 389 -11.73 -19.10 -4.15
C ALA A 389 -12.34 -20.06 -5.18
N LYS A 390 -13.64 -20.30 -5.10
CA LYS A 390 -14.41 -21.18 -6.02
C LYS A 390 -15.66 -20.46 -6.51
N SER A 391 -16.16 -20.86 -7.68
CA SER A 391 -17.48 -20.44 -8.16
C SER A 391 -18.56 -20.90 -7.16
N GLY A 392 -19.35 -19.97 -6.65
CA GLY A 392 -20.42 -20.24 -5.69
C GLY A 392 -21.38 -19.06 -5.59
N LYS A 393 -22.57 -19.28 -5.02
CA LYS A 393 -23.54 -18.21 -4.77
C LYS A 393 -23.04 -17.32 -3.63
N ALA A 394 -23.16 -16.01 -3.79
CA ALA A 394 -22.86 -15.01 -2.76
C ALA A 394 -24.07 -14.82 -1.83
N LYS A 395 -24.38 -15.84 -1.01
CA LYS A 395 -25.61 -15.87 -0.19
C LYS A 395 -25.64 -14.74 0.85
N SER A 396 -24.51 -14.42 1.48
CA SER A 396 -24.42 -13.33 2.45
C SER A 396 -24.68 -11.98 1.77
N MET A 397 -24.05 -11.77 0.63
CA MET A 397 -24.21 -10.54 -0.18
C MET A 397 -25.66 -10.38 -0.63
N GLN A 398 -26.29 -11.45 -1.13
CA GLN A 398 -27.70 -11.44 -1.53
C GLN A 398 -28.62 -11.09 -0.35
N ALA A 399 -28.32 -11.64 0.83
CA ALA A 399 -29.08 -11.32 2.05
C ALA A 399 -28.91 -9.86 2.51
N LEU A 400 -27.82 -9.18 2.15
CA LEU A 400 -27.66 -7.75 2.37
C LEU A 400 -28.45 -6.93 1.36
N ILE A 401 -28.37 -7.28 0.07
CA ILE A 401 -29.03 -6.57 -1.04
C ILE A 401 -30.56 -6.65 -0.93
N GLU A 402 -31.11 -7.80 -0.56
CA GLU A 402 -32.56 -8.04 -0.49
C GLU A 402 -33.23 -7.57 0.82
N ASN A 403 -32.46 -7.05 1.78
CA ASN A 403 -32.97 -6.73 3.11
C ASN A 403 -33.10 -5.23 3.33
N ASP A 404 -34.32 -4.73 3.48
CA ASP A 404 -34.66 -3.33 3.72
C ASP A 404 -33.94 -2.68 4.92
N ARG A 405 -33.29 -3.49 5.79
CA ARG A 405 -32.45 -2.98 6.89
C ARG A 405 -31.16 -2.34 6.39
N TYR A 406 -30.75 -2.59 5.14
CA TYR A 406 -29.52 -2.09 4.53
C TYR A 406 -29.83 -1.20 3.32
N PRO A 407 -30.48 -0.05 3.53
CA PRO A 407 -31.05 0.76 2.44
C PRO A 407 -30.02 1.41 1.52
N GLU A 408 -28.73 1.33 1.87
CA GLU A 408 -27.63 1.85 1.05
C GLU A 408 -26.93 0.76 0.23
N ILE A 409 -27.39 -0.51 0.31
CA ILE A 409 -26.79 -1.65 -0.39
C ILE A 409 -27.76 -2.16 -1.45
N HIS A 410 -27.51 -1.81 -2.71
CA HIS A 410 -28.31 -2.24 -3.85
C HIS A 410 -27.57 -3.22 -4.75
N HIS A 411 -26.25 -3.12 -4.77
CA HIS A 411 -25.38 -3.96 -5.59
C HIS A 411 -24.25 -4.56 -4.76
N GLY A 412 -23.66 -5.65 -5.26
CA GLY A 412 -22.49 -6.27 -4.68
C GLY A 412 -21.42 -6.61 -5.71
N ILE A 413 -20.20 -6.79 -5.28
CA ILE A 413 -19.07 -7.19 -6.13
C ILE A 413 -18.51 -8.51 -5.62
N LYS A 414 -18.42 -9.49 -6.50
CA LYS A 414 -17.81 -10.79 -6.25
C LYS A 414 -16.51 -10.92 -7.04
N LEU A 415 -15.41 -11.13 -6.36
CA LEU A 415 -14.09 -11.36 -6.93
C LEU A 415 -13.78 -12.85 -6.96
N THR A 416 -13.45 -13.38 -8.14
CA THR A 416 -13.26 -14.82 -8.36
C THR A 416 -12.13 -15.11 -9.33
N GLY A 417 -11.78 -16.40 -9.48
CA GLY A 417 -10.95 -16.90 -10.58
C GLY A 417 -11.69 -17.08 -11.90
N GLY A 418 -12.99 -16.68 -11.97
CA GLY A 418 -13.80 -16.78 -13.19
C GLY A 418 -13.67 -15.57 -14.12
N ASN A 419 -14.64 -15.42 -15.03
CA ASN A 419 -14.71 -14.29 -15.95
C ASN A 419 -15.74 -13.24 -15.46
N ILE A 420 -15.87 -12.12 -16.18
CA ILE A 420 -16.86 -11.09 -15.92
C ILE A 420 -18.27 -11.68 -16.10
N GLY A 421 -19.16 -11.32 -15.17
CA GLY A 421 -20.55 -11.70 -15.19
C GLY A 421 -21.42 -10.84 -14.29
N PHE A 422 -22.72 -10.89 -14.50
CA PHE A 422 -23.71 -10.18 -13.68
C PHE A 422 -24.94 -11.08 -13.45
N SER A 423 -25.37 -11.16 -12.22
CA SER A 423 -26.64 -11.83 -11.85
C SER A 423 -27.11 -11.34 -10.48
N ASP A 424 -28.41 -11.16 -10.34
CA ASP A 424 -29.05 -10.85 -9.06
C ASP A 424 -28.41 -9.64 -8.34
N ASN A 425 -28.16 -8.55 -9.07
CA ASN A 425 -27.48 -7.32 -8.61
C ASN A 425 -26.03 -7.54 -8.11
N VAL A 426 -25.41 -8.67 -8.46
CA VAL A 426 -24.02 -8.97 -8.12
C VAL A 426 -23.16 -8.94 -9.37
N TYR A 427 -22.20 -8.04 -9.39
CA TYR A 427 -21.16 -7.93 -10.41
C TYR A 427 -20.04 -8.89 -10.08
N THR A 428 -19.69 -9.77 -11.00
CA THR A 428 -18.57 -10.71 -10.84
C THR A 428 -17.40 -10.26 -11.69
N PHE A 429 -16.23 -10.15 -11.05
CA PHE A 429 -14.98 -9.83 -11.74
C PHE A 429 -13.87 -10.81 -11.37
N PRO A 430 -12.91 -11.06 -12.29
CA PRO A 430 -11.66 -11.71 -11.92
C PRO A 430 -10.91 -10.93 -10.83
N TYR A 431 -10.17 -11.63 -9.96
CA TYR A 431 -9.37 -10.98 -8.88
C TYR A 431 -8.47 -9.87 -9.38
N PHE A 432 -7.85 -10.04 -10.55
CA PHE A 432 -6.94 -9.05 -11.12
C PHE A 432 -7.61 -7.72 -11.45
N CYS A 433 -8.93 -7.65 -11.54
CA CYS A 433 -9.65 -6.38 -11.75
C CYS A 433 -9.66 -5.47 -10.50
N THR A 434 -9.26 -5.97 -9.33
CA THR A 434 -9.35 -5.21 -8.06
C THR A 434 -8.56 -3.90 -8.11
N PHE A 435 -7.41 -3.85 -8.79
CA PHE A 435 -6.60 -2.63 -8.87
C PHE A 435 -7.29 -1.48 -9.65
N LEU A 436 -8.25 -1.82 -10.51
CA LEU A 436 -9.08 -0.86 -11.25
C LEU A 436 -10.41 -0.53 -10.56
N MET A 437 -10.71 -1.17 -9.43
CA MET A 437 -12.01 -1.04 -8.75
C MET A 437 -12.37 0.41 -8.43
N LYS A 438 -11.40 1.20 -7.94
CA LYS A 438 -11.65 2.62 -7.63
C LYS A 438 -11.98 3.45 -8.86
N ARG A 439 -11.29 3.18 -9.97
CA ARG A 439 -11.55 3.83 -11.26
C ARG A 439 -12.94 3.42 -11.79
N TYR A 440 -13.27 2.14 -11.71
CA TYR A 440 -14.57 1.59 -12.10
C TYR A 440 -15.71 2.23 -11.30
N LEU A 441 -15.63 2.26 -9.98
CA LEU A 441 -16.68 2.81 -9.13
C LEU A 441 -16.84 4.33 -9.26
N LYS A 442 -15.77 5.07 -9.61
CA LYS A 442 -15.84 6.51 -9.90
C LYS A 442 -16.59 6.83 -11.19
N SER A 443 -16.69 5.90 -12.13
CA SER A 443 -17.48 6.07 -13.37
C SER A 443 -18.99 5.90 -13.17
N ASP A 444 -19.40 5.67 -11.92
CA ASP A 444 -20.81 5.42 -11.52
C ASP A 444 -21.48 4.32 -12.35
N PRO A 445 -20.96 3.08 -12.31
CA PRO A 445 -21.36 2.02 -13.22
C PRO A 445 -22.80 1.53 -12.98
N PHE A 446 -23.42 1.94 -11.88
CA PHE A 446 -24.74 1.49 -11.47
C PHE A 446 -25.87 2.46 -11.86
N SER A 447 -25.55 3.70 -12.27
CA SER A 447 -26.53 4.76 -12.63
C SER A 447 -27.38 4.49 -13.87
N GLY A 448 -27.31 3.32 -14.48
CA GLY A 448 -28.11 2.91 -15.63
C GLY A 448 -28.70 1.52 -15.52
N SER A 449 -28.71 0.92 -14.34
CA SER A 449 -29.10 -0.48 -14.16
C SER A 449 -30.60 -0.73 -14.11
N GLU A 450 -31.43 0.32 -14.07
CA GLU A 450 -32.90 0.18 -14.16
C GLU A 450 -33.41 -0.16 -15.59
N GLU A 451 -32.55 -0.09 -16.63
CA GLU A 451 -32.90 -0.35 -18.02
C GLU A 451 -32.17 -1.58 -18.65
N ARG A 452 -31.47 -2.42 -17.85
CA ARG A 452 -30.77 -3.59 -18.39
C ARG A 452 -31.36 -4.92 -17.97
#